data_70b5a156c664893396caa328decfea16
#
_entry.id   70b5a156c664893396caa328decfea16
#
_cell.length_a   1.000
_cell.length_b   1.000
_cell.length_c   1.000
_cell.angle_alpha   90.00
_cell.angle_beta   90.00
_cell.angle_gamma   90.00
#
_symmetry.space_group_name_H-M   'P 1'
#
loop_
_entity.id
_entity.type
_entity.pdbx_description
1 polymer ?
#
loop_
_entity_poly.entity_id
_entity_poly.type
_entity_poly.pdbx_seq_one_letter_code
_entity_poly.pdbx_strand_id
1 'polypeptide(L)'
;MSDAASQRKMWGARFDRDPDASFYEFERSWKFDCRLLPQEFALDRAWAQAIARGGILTKEEGEQIVGALDALETRSKSDPAWLDSSKAEDVHHFVETALIEKLGALGAKLHTGRSRNDMIATEFRMYVKEAAREIRRAIASLEHAIAEQAERNLKVPMPGTTHMQHAQPLLLSHWLLAHGEAFHRDAERVAAAALRANVCPLGSGALSGCAFPLDRKALANDLGFSSISANSLDAVSDRDFTLEYLFALSTLAMHLSRLAEDFVLFASPEFGFVELPDEFSTGSSLMPQKKNPDAWELIRGKTGRIYGSLMALFVTMKGLPSSYQRDLQEDKENLFQAHDQALAMVHIAAATLAASQFREDRLRAAAQDPALVATELADYLVTFGVPFREAHEIVGKVLRAAGQEGKSIREMSIERLKEFSPVFDRNLATALTLESALARRSLPGGTAPGAVQSALQEFKRRLAGLESDL
;
A
#
# COMPACT_ATOMS: atom_id res chain seq x y z
N MET A 1 -19.67 -45.11 12.85
CA MET A 1 -19.69 -44.28 14.10
C MET A 1 -18.73 -43.09 14.04
N SER A 2 -18.20 -42.71 12.86
CA SER A 2 -17.20 -41.63 12.71
C SER A 2 -17.75 -40.27 12.21
N ASP A 3 -19.02 -40.19 11.82
CA ASP A 3 -19.59 -38.95 11.24
C ASP A 3 -20.28 -38.05 12.28
N ALA A 4 -20.60 -38.54 13.46
CA ALA A 4 -21.34 -37.78 14.46
C ALA A 4 -20.45 -36.92 15.39
N ALA A 5 -19.16 -37.19 15.44
CA ALA A 5 -18.24 -36.40 16.31
C ALA A 5 -17.79 -35.09 15.66
N SER A 6 -17.71 -35.03 14.32
CA SER A 6 -17.27 -33.84 13.58
C SER A 6 -18.32 -32.72 13.45
N GLN A 7 -19.56 -32.96 13.88
CA GLN A 7 -20.69 -32.05 13.79
C GLN A 7 -21.14 -31.48 15.16
N ARG A 8 -20.49 -31.84 16.26
CA ARG A 8 -20.88 -31.31 17.57
C ARG A 8 -20.45 -29.86 17.68
N LYS A 9 -21.41 -28.95 17.61
CA LYS A 9 -21.18 -27.53 17.91
C LYS A 9 -20.71 -27.39 19.36
N MET A 10 -19.71 -26.52 19.57
CA MET A 10 -19.16 -26.21 20.87
C MET A 10 -20.18 -25.58 21.81
N TRP A 11 -21.31 -25.04 21.30
CA TRP A 11 -22.35 -24.33 22.04
C TRP A 11 -23.75 -25.00 21.96
N GLY A 12 -23.83 -26.23 21.45
CA GLY A 12 -25.09 -26.88 21.12
C GLY A 12 -25.94 -27.36 22.30
N ALA A 13 -25.41 -27.44 23.53
CA ALA A 13 -26.09 -28.06 24.65
C ALA A 13 -27.41 -27.38 25.12
N ARG A 14 -27.64 -26.13 24.71
CA ARG A 14 -28.86 -25.36 25.05
C ARG A 14 -30.00 -25.55 24.04
N PHE A 15 -29.70 -26.05 22.84
CA PHE A 15 -30.65 -26.08 21.74
C PHE A 15 -31.14 -27.49 21.49
N ASP A 16 -32.46 -27.65 21.32
CA ASP A 16 -33.14 -28.92 21.07
C ASP A 16 -33.05 -29.37 19.58
N ARG A 17 -32.62 -28.48 18.69
CA ARG A 17 -32.51 -28.74 17.25
C ARG A 17 -31.18 -28.26 16.70
N ASP A 18 -30.67 -28.96 15.71
CA ASP A 18 -29.55 -28.50 14.91
C ASP A 18 -29.94 -27.27 14.09
N PRO A 19 -29.01 -26.36 13.76
CA PRO A 19 -29.28 -25.28 12.86
C PRO A 19 -29.71 -25.75 11.50
N ASP A 20 -30.52 -24.93 10.83
CA ASP A 20 -30.82 -25.11 9.42
C ASP A 20 -29.54 -25.16 8.58
N ALA A 21 -29.47 -26.08 7.62
CA ALA A 21 -28.26 -26.27 6.80
C ALA A 21 -27.90 -25.01 5.98
N SER A 22 -28.91 -24.28 5.50
CA SER A 22 -28.66 -23.03 4.74
C SER A 22 -28.16 -21.90 5.63
N PHE A 23 -28.68 -21.85 6.87
CA PHE A 23 -28.16 -20.89 7.87
C PHE A 23 -26.72 -21.23 8.27
N TYR A 24 -26.39 -22.52 8.44
CA TYR A 24 -25.02 -22.93 8.75
C TYR A 24 -24.02 -22.51 7.67
N GLU A 25 -24.36 -22.71 6.39
CA GLU A 25 -23.51 -22.27 5.29
C GLU A 25 -23.44 -20.74 5.16
N PHE A 26 -24.50 -20.04 5.54
CA PHE A 26 -24.52 -18.57 5.54
C PHE A 26 -23.64 -17.96 6.63
N GLU A 27 -23.63 -18.55 7.84
CA GLU A 27 -22.81 -18.07 8.95
C GLU A 27 -21.34 -18.49 8.90
N ARG A 28 -21.00 -19.47 8.07
CA ARG A 28 -19.71 -20.13 8.02
C ARG A 28 -18.64 -19.20 7.41
N SER A 29 -17.56 -18.96 8.16
CA SER A 29 -16.43 -18.11 7.74
C SER A 29 -15.17 -18.89 7.31
N TRP A 30 -15.12 -20.21 7.53
CA TRP A 30 -13.95 -21.05 7.20
C TRP A 30 -13.36 -20.77 5.81
N LYS A 31 -14.19 -20.49 4.80
CA LYS A 31 -13.77 -20.27 3.40
C LYS A 31 -12.74 -19.16 3.25
N PHE A 32 -12.76 -18.18 4.14
CA PHE A 32 -11.85 -17.03 4.10
C PHE A 32 -10.98 -16.92 5.35
N ASP A 33 -11.48 -17.32 6.54
CA ASP A 33 -10.71 -17.15 7.77
C ASP A 33 -9.69 -18.28 8.02
N CYS A 34 -9.72 -19.37 7.26
CA CYS A 34 -8.62 -20.35 7.22
C CYS A 34 -7.26 -19.71 6.92
N ARG A 35 -7.26 -18.51 6.33
CA ARG A 35 -6.07 -17.66 6.16
C ARG A 35 -5.40 -17.29 7.48
N LEU A 36 -6.13 -17.28 8.58
CA LEU A 36 -5.63 -16.98 9.92
C LEU A 36 -5.02 -18.17 10.66
N LEU A 37 -4.96 -19.37 10.04
CA LEU A 37 -4.37 -20.56 10.67
C LEU A 37 -2.98 -20.33 11.30
N PRO A 38 -2.05 -19.59 10.68
CA PRO A 38 -0.75 -19.31 11.31
C PRO A 38 -0.90 -18.54 12.62
N GLN A 39 -1.81 -17.54 12.66
CA GLN A 39 -2.09 -16.73 13.81
C GLN A 39 -2.81 -17.53 14.89
N GLU A 40 -3.77 -18.38 14.52
CA GLU A 40 -4.48 -19.28 15.43
C GLU A 40 -3.51 -20.23 16.13
N PHE A 41 -2.64 -20.92 15.40
CA PHE A 41 -1.65 -21.82 16.00
C PHE A 41 -0.68 -21.08 16.93
N ALA A 42 -0.24 -19.89 16.56
CA ALA A 42 0.64 -19.07 17.40
C ALA A 42 -0.08 -18.62 18.69
N LEU A 43 -1.33 -18.16 18.58
CA LEU A 43 -2.18 -17.77 19.69
C LEU A 43 -2.43 -18.94 20.63
N ASP A 44 -2.80 -20.10 20.11
CA ASP A 44 -3.11 -21.30 20.87
C ASP A 44 -1.90 -21.80 21.69
N ARG A 45 -0.70 -21.80 21.10
CA ARG A 45 0.55 -22.12 21.80
C ARG A 45 0.83 -21.16 22.96
N ALA A 46 0.73 -19.85 22.71
CA ALA A 46 0.96 -18.84 23.73
C ALA A 46 -0.08 -18.94 24.86
N TRP A 47 -1.34 -19.23 24.51
CA TRP A 47 -2.40 -19.41 25.47
C TRP A 47 -2.19 -20.66 26.34
N ALA A 48 -1.85 -21.81 25.74
CA ALA A 48 -1.54 -23.06 26.47
C ALA A 48 -0.44 -22.82 27.51
N GLN A 49 0.61 -22.11 27.12
CA GLN A 49 1.70 -21.76 28.05
C GLN A 49 1.25 -20.78 29.14
N ALA A 50 0.41 -19.80 28.80
CA ALA A 50 -0.10 -18.82 29.76
C ALA A 50 -0.99 -19.44 30.84
N ILE A 51 -1.91 -20.34 30.45
CA ILE A 51 -2.78 -21.03 31.40
C ILE A 51 -2.03 -22.13 32.21
N ALA A 52 -0.93 -22.67 31.69
CA ALA A 52 -0.03 -23.51 32.46
C ALA A 52 0.75 -22.69 33.52
N ARG A 53 1.28 -21.52 33.13
CA ARG A 53 1.89 -20.58 34.10
C ARG A 53 0.91 -20.12 35.18
N GLY A 54 -0.36 -19.99 34.82
CA GLY A 54 -1.46 -19.65 35.73
C GLY A 54 -1.96 -20.80 36.59
N GLY A 55 -1.39 -22.00 36.49
CA GLY A 55 -1.75 -23.19 37.27
C GLY A 55 -3.06 -23.87 36.87
N ILE A 56 -3.64 -23.54 35.71
CA ILE A 56 -4.85 -24.15 35.20
C ILE A 56 -4.52 -25.50 34.49
N LEU A 57 -3.39 -25.54 33.83
CA LEU A 57 -2.78 -26.77 33.33
C LEU A 57 -1.53 -27.09 34.13
N THR A 58 -1.14 -28.37 34.17
CA THR A 58 0.21 -28.70 34.61
C THR A 58 1.21 -28.32 33.47
N LYS A 59 2.48 -28.24 33.79
CA LYS A 59 3.52 -27.96 32.81
C LYS A 59 3.51 -29.00 31.70
N GLU A 60 3.40 -30.28 32.07
CA GLU A 60 3.36 -31.42 31.17
C GLU A 60 2.14 -31.40 30.25
N GLU A 61 0.96 -31.00 30.75
CA GLU A 61 -0.26 -30.82 29.97
C GLU A 61 -0.07 -29.69 28.92
N GLY A 62 0.52 -28.55 29.33
CA GLY A 62 0.84 -27.46 28.43
C GLY A 62 1.81 -27.87 27.31
N GLU A 63 2.87 -28.60 27.65
CA GLU A 63 3.84 -29.12 26.67
C GLU A 63 3.21 -30.11 25.69
N GLN A 64 2.31 -30.98 26.15
CA GLN A 64 1.57 -31.91 25.26
C GLN A 64 0.65 -31.17 24.30
N ILE A 65 -0.05 -30.12 24.73
CA ILE A 65 -0.91 -29.31 23.86
C ILE A 65 -0.05 -28.60 22.82
N VAL A 66 1.07 -27.95 23.20
CA VAL A 66 1.97 -27.27 22.27
C VAL A 66 2.52 -28.25 21.22
N GLY A 67 2.99 -29.43 21.63
CA GLY A 67 3.49 -30.45 20.69
C GLY A 67 2.40 -30.97 19.73
N ALA A 68 1.16 -31.04 20.18
CA ALA A 68 0.02 -31.40 19.32
C ALA A 68 -0.30 -30.30 18.31
N LEU A 69 -0.28 -29.03 18.72
CA LEU A 69 -0.48 -27.88 17.83
C LEU A 69 0.63 -27.78 16.76
N ASP A 70 1.90 -28.02 17.13
CA ASP A 70 3.00 -28.06 16.15
C ASP A 70 2.81 -29.13 15.08
N ALA A 71 2.32 -30.32 15.50
CA ALA A 71 2.02 -31.37 14.55
C ALA A 71 0.82 -31.04 13.63
N LEU A 72 -0.21 -30.38 14.16
CA LEU A 72 -1.37 -29.91 13.39
C LEU A 72 -0.97 -28.80 12.40
N GLU A 73 -0.16 -27.85 12.83
CA GLU A 73 0.37 -26.79 11.93
C GLU A 73 1.22 -27.40 10.82
N THR A 74 2.10 -28.37 11.13
CA THR A 74 2.87 -29.08 10.10
C THR A 74 1.96 -29.79 9.10
N ARG A 75 0.90 -30.44 9.58
CA ARG A 75 -0.08 -31.08 8.71
C ARG A 75 -0.82 -30.06 7.85
N SER A 76 -1.24 -28.92 8.39
CA SER A 76 -1.96 -27.91 7.62
C SER A 76 -1.16 -27.37 6.43
N LYS A 77 0.17 -27.33 6.55
CA LYS A 77 1.08 -26.91 5.48
C LYS A 77 1.34 -28.00 4.43
N SER A 78 1.24 -29.27 4.82
CA SER A 78 1.58 -30.41 3.95
C SER A 78 0.38 -31.14 3.36
N ASP A 79 -0.82 -30.92 3.85
CA ASP A 79 -2.07 -31.62 3.47
C ASP A 79 -3.20 -30.61 3.14
N PRO A 80 -3.15 -29.95 1.98
CA PRO A 80 -4.23 -29.03 1.56
C PRO A 80 -5.61 -29.71 1.50
N ALA A 81 -5.68 -30.99 1.15
CA ALA A 81 -6.93 -31.73 1.06
C ALA A 81 -7.63 -31.85 2.43
N TRP A 82 -6.86 -31.87 3.52
CA TRP A 82 -7.43 -31.83 4.88
C TRP A 82 -8.13 -30.51 5.15
N LEU A 83 -7.56 -29.38 4.70
CA LEU A 83 -8.18 -28.07 4.83
C LEU A 83 -9.43 -27.93 3.96
N ASP A 84 -9.32 -28.34 2.68
CA ASP A 84 -10.42 -28.25 1.71
C ASP A 84 -11.64 -29.10 2.09
N SER A 85 -11.41 -30.26 2.73
CA SER A 85 -12.48 -31.15 3.18
C SER A 85 -13.17 -30.69 4.47
N SER A 86 -12.67 -29.64 5.13
CA SER A 86 -13.20 -29.20 6.42
C SER A 86 -14.62 -28.69 6.30
N LYS A 87 -15.44 -29.10 7.28
CA LYS A 87 -16.80 -28.60 7.50
C LYS A 87 -16.88 -27.68 8.73
N ALA A 88 -15.75 -27.23 9.25
CA ALA A 88 -15.71 -26.34 10.40
C ALA A 88 -16.45 -25.01 10.14
N GLU A 89 -17.00 -24.41 11.16
CA GLU A 89 -17.66 -23.11 11.11
C GLU A 89 -16.62 -22.00 10.79
N ASP A 90 -15.51 -22.02 11.52
CA ASP A 90 -14.43 -21.05 11.46
C ASP A 90 -13.06 -21.70 11.77
N VAL A 91 -12.00 -20.91 11.74
CA VAL A 91 -10.63 -21.35 12.02
C VAL A 91 -10.48 -21.92 13.44
N HIS A 92 -11.15 -21.34 14.43
CA HIS A 92 -11.11 -21.79 15.82
C HIS A 92 -11.75 -23.16 16.00
N HIS A 93 -12.94 -23.37 15.38
CA HIS A 93 -13.62 -24.66 15.41
C HIS A 93 -12.77 -25.75 14.73
N PHE A 94 -12.08 -25.42 13.66
CA PHE A 94 -11.19 -26.35 12.96
C PHE A 94 -10.06 -26.83 13.86
N VAL A 95 -9.29 -25.90 14.44
CA VAL A 95 -8.11 -26.23 15.26
C VAL A 95 -8.51 -26.90 16.56
N GLU A 96 -9.54 -26.41 17.23
CA GLU A 96 -10.02 -27.01 18.49
C GLU A 96 -10.53 -28.44 18.28
N THR A 97 -11.31 -28.70 17.23
CA THR A 97 -11.78 -30.06 16.91
C THR A 97 -10.62 -31.01 16.63
N ALA A 98 -9.65 -30.59 15.81
CA ALA A 98 -8.47 -31.38 15.50
C ALA A 98 -7.62 -31.66 16.75
N LEU A 99 -7.51 -30.70 17.65
CA LEU A 99 -6.80 -30.84 18.93
C LEU A 99 -7.51 -31.83 19.86
N ILE A 100 -8.84 -31.74 19.97
CA ILE A 100 -9.67 -32.70 20.76
C ILE A 100 -9.61 -34.10 20.18
N GLU A 101 -9.66 -34.26 18.87
CA GLU A 101 -9.49 -35.57 18.22
C GLU A 101 -8.13 -36.21 18.57
N LYS A 102 -7.08 -35.39 18.71
CA LYS A 102 -5.72 -35.86 18.99
C LYS A 102 -5.46 -36.10 20.47
N LEU A 103 -5.98 -35.29 21.37
CA LEU A 103 -5.67 -35.28 22.82
C LEU A 103 -6.86 -35.58 23.73
N GLY A 104 -8.07 -35.78 23.17
CA GLY A 104 -9.28 -36.04 23.94
C GLY A 104 -9.61 -34.91 24.91
N ALA A 105 -9.90 -35.25 26.16
CA ALA A 105 -10.27 -34.27 27.20
C ALA A 105 -9.18 -33.21 27.49
N LEU A 106 -7.92 -33.55 27.25
CA LEU A 106 -6.83 -32.57 27.42
C LEU A 106 -6.91 -31.45 26.36
N GLY A 107 -7.21 -31.79 25.10
CA GLY A 107 -7.41 -30.79 24.05
C GLY A 107 -8.51 -29.79 24.40
N ALA A 108 -9.62 -30.25 24.98
CA ALA A 108 -10.74 -29.40 25.39
C ALA A 108 -10.39 -28.41 26.52
N LYS A 109 -9.34 -28.63 27.29
CA LYS A 109 -8.89 -27.69 28.35
C LYS A 109 -8.34 -26.38 27.76
N LEU A 110 -7.87 -26.40 26.51
CA LEU A 110 -7.26 -25.22 25.89
C LEU A 110 -8.23 -24.03 25.81
N HIS A 111 -9.53 -24.28 25.67
CA HIS A 111 -10.53 -23.20 25.59
C HIS A 111 -10.73 -22.43 26.91
N THR A 112 -10.22 -22.94 28.02
CA THR A 112 -10.46 -22.36 29.37
C THR A 112 -10.05 -20.89 29.44
N GLY A 113 -11.01 -20.02 29.79
CA GLY A 113 -10.76 -18.61 30.11
C GLY A 113 -10.74 -17.64 28.93
N ARG A 114 -10.89 -18.12 27.71
CA ARG A 114 -10.94 -17.28 26.49
C ARG A 114 -12.31 -17.34 25.81
N SER A 115 -12.53 -16.43 24.88
CA SER A 115 -13.69 -16.41 24.00
C SER A 115 -13.23 -16.27 22.55
N ARG A 116 -14.03 -16.73 21.58
CA ARG A 116 -13.79 -16.41 20.17
C ARG A 116 -13.67 -14.92 19.92
N ASN A 117 -14.32 -14.07 20.74
CA ASN A 117 -14.29 -12.63 20.59
C ASN A 117 -12.88 -12.03 20.79
N ASP A 118 -12.16 -12.42 21.85
CA ASP A 118 -10.79 -11.94 22.07
C ASP A 118 -9.76 -12.71 21.25
N MET A 119 -10.04 -13.97 20.86
CA MET A 119 -9.21 -14.74 19.96
C MET A 119 -9.14 -14.06 18.58
N ILE A 120 -10.28 -13.89 17.91
CA ILE A 120 -10.30 -13.29 16.56
C ILE A 120 -9.80 -11.86 16.54
N ALA A 121 -10.08 -11.07 17.60
CA ALA A 121 -9.53 -9.72 17.70
C ALA A 121 -8.00 -9.71 17.78
N THR A 122 -7.40 -10.72 18.43
CA THR A 122 -5.94 -10.88 18.53
C THR A 122 -5.32 -11.33 17.23
N GLU A 123 -5.86 -12.38 16.63
CA GLU A 123 -5.38 -12.94 15.36
C GLU A 123 -5.44 -11.92 14.23
N PHE A 124 -6.53 -11.17 14.17
CA PHE A 124 -6.72 -10.18 13.13
C PHE A 124 -5.70 -9.03 13.25
N ARG A 125 -5.35 -8.64 14.48
CA ARG A 125 -4.23 -7.70 14.72
C ARG A 125 -2.87 -8.29 14.35
N MET A 126 -2.63 -9.58 14.67
CA MET A 126 -1.40 -10.27 14.25
C MET A 126 -1.29 -10.30 12.72
N TYR A 127 -2.38 -10.63 12.04
CA TYR A 127 -2.45 -10.64 10.58
C TYR A 127 -2.16 -9.26 9.99
N VAL A 128 -2.81 -8.19 10.50
CA VAL A 128 -2.57 -6.82 9.97
C VAL A 128 -1.12 -6.38 10.16
N LYS A 129 -0.47 -6.76 11.26
CA LYS A 129 0.97 -6.48 11.47
C LYS A 129 1.85 -7.16 10.42
N GLU A 130 1.54 -8.39 10.08
CA GLU A 130 2.27 -9.15 9.07
C GLU A 130 2.00 -8.61 7.66
N ALA A 131 0.73 -8.42 7.30
CA ALA A 131 0.29 -7.83 6.04
C ALA A 131 0.91 -6.44 5.79
N ALA A 132 1.03 -5.64 6.84
CA ALA A 132 1.70 -4.34 6.76
C ALA A 132 3.19 -4.46 6.43
N ARG A 133 3.89 -5.46 6.98
CA ARG A 133 5.29 -5.72 6.62
C ARG A 133 5.42 -6.13 5.15
N GLU A 134 4.52 -6.97 4.65
CA GLU A 134 4.53 -7.42 3.25
C GLU A 134 4.33 -6.23 2.29
N ILE A 135 3.35 -5.38 2.54
CA ILE A 135 3.12 -4.16 1.74
C ILE A 135 4.33 -3.21 1.80
N ARG A 136 4.93 -3.01 2.97
CA ARG A 136 6.13 -2.16 3.10
C ARG A 136 7.31 -2.71 2.30
N ARG A 137 7.54 -4.02 2.30
CA ARG A 137 8.56 -4.67 1.44
C ARG A 137 8.28 -4.47 -0.04
N ALA A 138 7.02 -4.61 -0.45
CA ALA A 138 6.63 -4.37 -1.83
C ALA A 138 6.83 -2.89 -2.23
N ILE A 139 6.49 -1.94 -1.36
CA ILE A 139 6.76 -0.52 -1.59
C ILE A 139 8.27 -0.26 -1.70
N ALA A 140 9.10 -0.84 -0.84
CA ALA A 140 10.56 -0.72 -0.93
C ALA A 140 11.07 -1.21 -2.30
N SER A 141 10.55 -2.32 -2.82
CA SER A 141 10.90 -2.81 -4.17
C SER A 141 10.49 -1.83 -5.27
N LEU A 142 9.33 -1.17 -5.15
CA LEU A 142 8.91 -0.12 -6.08
C LEU A 142 9.81 1.13 -5.98
N GLU A 143 10.19 1.53 -4.78
CA GLU A 143 11.11 2.65 -4.54
C GLU A 143 12.51 2.36 -5.11
N HIS A 144 12.99 1.10 -5.05
CA HIS A 144 14.22 0.67 -5.71
C HIS A 144 14.11 0.85 -7.23
N ALA A 145 13.03 0.38 -7.84
CA ALA A 145 12.81 0.56 -9.28
C ALA A 145 12.79 2.04 -9.69
N ILE A 146 12.15 2.89 -8.88
CA ILE A 146 12.14 4.35 -9.08
C ILE A 146 13.56 4.93 -8.97
N ALA A 147 14.32 4.56 -7.94
CA ALA A 147 15.69 5.06 -7.73
C ALA A 147 16.63 4.66 -8.86
N GLU A 148 16.55 3.41 -9.33
CA GLU A 148 17.34 2.93 -10.47
C GLU A 148 16.98 3.65 -11.76
N GLN A 149 15.69 3.81 -12.06
CA GLN A 149 15.26 4.56 -13.24
C GLN A 149 15.66 6.03 -13.15
N ALA A 150 15.55 6.65 -11.98
CA ALA A 150 16.00 8.03 -11.78
C ALA A 150 17.51 8.17 -11.98
N GLU A 151 18.32 7.22 -11.51
CA GLU A 151 19.76 7.21 -11.69
C GLU A 151 20.18 7.05 -13.15
N ARG A 152 19.55 6.13 -13.89
CA ARG A 152 19.80 5.91 -15.32
C ARG A 152 19.47 7.14 -16.17
N ASN A 153 18.49 7.95 -15.73
CA ASN A 153 17.92 9.07 -16.49
C ASN A 153 18.23 10.44 -15.89
N LEU A 154 19.31 10.59 -15.11
CA LEU A 154 19.67 11.83 -14.38
C LEU A 154 19.78 13.09 -15.24
N LYS A 155 20.06 12.95 -16.53
CA LYS A 155 20.32 14.06 -17.45
C LYS A 155 19.24 14.22 -18.53
N VAL A 156 18.20 13.39 -18.49
CA VAL A 156 17.13 13.40 -19.48
C VAL A 156 16.15 14.53 -19.16
N PRO A 157 16.04 15.55 -20.00
CA PRO A 157 15.04 16.59 -19.84
C PRO A 157 13.68 16.09 -20.33
N MET A 158 12.62 16.63 -19.74
CA MET A 158 11.24 16.41 -20.20
C MET A 158 10.42 17.70 -20.07
N PRO A 159 9.32 17.85 -20.81
CA PRO A 159 8.40 18.95 -20.61
C PRO A 159 7.64 18.73 -19.32
N GLY A 160 7.69 19.68 -18.41
CA GLY A 160 6.78 19.73 -17.26
C GLY A 160 5.46 20.38 -17.68
N THR A 161 4.36 19.78 -17.20
CA THR A 161 3.00 20.22 -17.53
C THR A 161 2.21 20.58 -16.29
N THR A 162 1.35 21.58 -16.42
CA THR A 162 0.23 21.84 -15.52
C THR A 162 -1.02 21.99 -16.38
N HIS A 163 -2.17 21.46 -15.93
CA HIS A 163 -3.41 21.46 -16.73
C HIS A 163 -3.26 20.82 -18.11
N MET A 164 -2.34 19.83 -18.24
CA MET A 164 -1.94 19.20 -19.50
C MET A 164 -1.36 20.18 -20.53
N GLN A 165 -0.96 21.38 -20.13
CA GLN A 165 -0.26 22.36 -20.97
C GLN A 165 1.21 22.39 -20.59
N HIS A 166 2.09 22.63 -21.58
CA HIS A 166 3.51 22.83 -21.35
C HIS A 166 3.72 24.02 -20.41
N ALA A 167 4.49 23.82 -19.35
CA ALA A 167 4.74 24.82 -18.31
C ALA A 167 6.23 25.19 -18.24
N GLN A 168 7.06 24.31 -17.67
CA GLN A 168 8.49 24.54 -17.51
C GLN A 168 9.25 23.23 -17.75
N PRO A 169 10.51 23.26 -18.20
CA PRO A 169 11.29 22.03 -18.35
C PRO A 169 11.69 21.48 -16.99
N LEU A 170 11.75 20.16 -16.88
CA LEU A 170 12.28 19.47 -15.71
C LEU A 170 13.08 18.24 -16.13
N LEU A 171 13.75 17.58 -15.19
CA LEU A 171 14.44 16.31 -15.45
C LEU A 171 13.51 15.13 -15.20
N LEU A 172 13.59 14.11 -16.03
CA LEU A 172 12.84 12.86 -15.86
C LEU A 172 13.05 12.23 -14.49
N SER A 173 14.30 12.27 -13.99
CA SER A 173 14.61 11.80 -12.63
C SER A 173 13.90 12.60 -11.53
N HIS A 174 13.67 13.91 -11.75
CA HIS A 174 12.89 14.72 -10.83
C HIS A 174 11.41 14.28 -10.78
N TRP A 175 10.82 13.97 -11.95
CA TRP A 175 9.46 13.44 -12.04
C TRP A 175 9.35 12.05 -11.38
N LEU A 176 10.31 11.14 -11.62
CA LEU A 176 10.35 9.82 -10.98
C LEU A 176 10.41 9.93 -9.45
N LEU A 177 11.30 10.78 -8.93
CA LEU A 177 11.43 11.00 -7.49
C LEU A 177 10.17 11.61 -6.86
N ALA A 178 9.38 12.40 -7.59
CA ALA A 178 8.11 12.92 -7.08
C ALA A 178 7.11 11.80 -6.77
N HIS A 179 7.07 10.74 -7.60
CA HIS A 179 6.30 9.53 -7.30
C HIS A 179 6.93 8.75 -6.13
N GLY A 180 8.26 8.63 -6.08
CA GLY A 180 8.97 8.01 -4.98
C GLY A 180 8.62 8.64 -3.62
N GLU A 181 8.57 9.97 -3.54
CA GLU A 181 8.16 10.69 -2.32
C GLU A 181 6.73 10.34 -1.89
N ALA A 182 5.83 10.10 -2.82
CA ALA A 182 4.47 9.69 -2.51
C ALA A 182 4.43 8.28 -1.90
N PHE A 183 5.16 7.32 -2.49
CA PHE A 183 5.22 5.95 -1.99
C PHE A 183 5.95 5.84 -0.66
N HIS A 184 6.98 6.65 -0.44
CA HIS A 184 7.66 6.70 0.86
C HIS A 184 6.70 7.10 1.99
N ARG A 185 5.87 8.13 1.77
CA ARG A 185 4.80 8.50 2.72
C ARG A 185 3.74 7.41 2.89
N ASP A 186 3.51 6.57 1.87
CA ASP A 186 2.60 5.43 1.99
C ASP A 186 3.20 4.33 2.87
N ALA A 187 4.50 4.04 2.75
CA ALA A 187 5.19 3.11 3.63
C ALA A 187 5.12 3.55 5.10
N GLU A 188 5.26 4.87 5.37
CA GLU A 188 5.08 5.44 6.71
C GLU A 188 3.65 5.28 7.23
N ARG A 189 2.62 5.51 6.38
CA ARG A 189 1.20 5.30 6.74
C ARG A 189 0.91 3.84 7.10
N VAL A 190 1.40 2.92 6.30
CA VAL A 190 1.26 1.48 6.56
C VAL A 190 1.93 1.10 7.88
N ALA A 191 3.13 1.62 8.17
CA ALA A 191 3.80 1.41 9.44
C ALA A 191 3.00 1.98 10.63
N ALA A 192 2.40 3.17 10.49
CA ALA A 192 1.56 3.77 11.52
C ALA A 192 0.31 2.92 11.81
N ALA A 193 -0.35 2.37 10.78
CA ALA A 193 -1.48 1.45 10.94
C ALA A 193 -1.06 0.16 11.67
N ALA A 194 0.11 -0.40 11.36
CA ALA A 194 0.66 -1.57 12.05
C ALA A 194 0.91 -1.30 13.55
N LEU A 195 1.35 -0.08 13.92
CA LEU A 195 1.49 0.33 15.33
C LEU A 195 0.16 0.35 16.06
N ARG A 196 -0.95 0.76 15.43
CA ARG A 196 -2.30 0.67 16.01
C ARG A 196 -2.74 -0.78 16.26
N ALA A 197 -2.36 -1.69 15.37
CA ALA A 197 -2.62 -3.11 15.55
C ALA A 197 -1.78 -3.74 16.67
N ASN A 198 -0.70 -3.10 17.15
CA ASN A 198 0.29 -3.69 18.04
C ASN A 198 -0.10 -3.62 19.55
N VAL A 199 -1.38 -3.91 19.83
CA VAL A 199 -1.98 -3.95 21.17
C VAL A 199 -2.69 -5.29 21.33
N CYS A 200 -2.36 -6.09 22.36
CA CYS A 200 -2.90 -7.42 22.59
C CYS A 200 -4.27 -7.39 23.27
N PRO A 201 -5.35 -7.88 22.62
CA PRO A 201 -6.67 -8.00 23.26
C PRO A 201 -6.82 -9.28 24.09
N LEU A 202 -6.00 -10.33 23.85
CA LEU A 202 -6.18 -11.64 24.46
C LEU A 202 -6.19 -11.58 25.99
N GLY A 203 -7.11 -12.32 26.60
CA GLY A 203 -7.45 -12.21 28.01
C GLY A 203 -8.58 -11.24 28.31
N SER A 204 -9.20 -10.64 27.29
CA SER A 204 -10.44 -9.85 27.42
C SER A 204 -11.68 -10.75 27.55
N GLY A 205 -11.56 -12.04 27.24
CA GLY A 205 -12.68 -12.97 27.23
C GLY A 205 -13.77 -12.52 26.24
N ALA A 206 -15.02 -12.76 26.56
CA ALA A 206 -16.12 -12.34 25.71
C ALA A 206 -16.27 -10.79 25.67
N LEU A 207 -16.07 -10.09 26.79
CA LEU A 207 -16.17 -8.64 26.96
C LEU A 207 -15.75 -8.10 28.31
N SER A 208 -15.73 -8.92 29.38
CA SER A 208 -15.54 -8.46 30.76
C SER A 208 -14.20 -8.87 31.39
N GLY A 209 -13.32 -9.47 30.61
CA GLY A 209 -12.01 -9.97 31.06
C GLY A 209 -12.02 -11.46 31.39
N CYS A 210 -10.84 -12.01 31.60
CA CYS A 210 -10.64 -13.39 32.03
C CYS A 210 -10.65 -13.51 33.55
N ALA A 211 -11.34 -14.54 34.08
CA ALA A 211 -11.47 -14.77 35.53
C ALA A 211 -10.26 -15.52 36.12
N PHE A 212 -9.32 -15.98 35.32
CA PHE A 212 -8.16 -16.75 35.75
C PHE A 212 -6.92 -15.88 35.95
N PRO A 213 -5.96 -16.30 36.82
CA PRO A 213 -4.76 -15.52 37.10
C PRO A 213 -3.75 -15.60 35.95
N LEU A 214 -3.92 -14.77 34.95
CA LEU A 214 -3.05 -14.69 33.77
C LEU A 214 -2.14 -13.48 33.82
N ASP A 215 -0.88 -13.65 33.46
CA ASP A 215 0.02 -12.56 33.12
C ASP A 215 -0.20 -12.12 31.67
N ARG A 216 -1.10 -11.17 31.46
CA ARG A 216 -1.41 -10.62 30.13
C ARG A 216 -0.21 -9.93 29.49
N LYS A 217 0.74 -9.39 30.26
CA LYS A 217 1.94 -8.75 29.68
C LYS A 217 2.89 -9.79 29.12
N ALA A 218 3.13 -10.88 29.87
CA ALA A 218 3.90 -12.00 29.37
C ALA A 218 3.26 -12.61 28.10
N LEU A 219 1.92 -12.80 28.13
CA LEU A 219 1.18 -13.30 26.96
C LEU A 219 1.28 -12.38 25.73
N ALA A 220 1.19 -11.07 25.93
CA ALA A 220 1.38 -10.10 24.86
C ALA A 220 2.79 -10.16 24.26
N ASN A 221 3.82 -10.29 25.10
CA ASN A 221 5.21 -10.46 24.65
C ASN A 221 5.41 -11.76 23.86
N ASP A 222 4.83 -12.88 24.32
CA ASP A 222 4.88 -14.18 23.64
C ASP A 222 4.28 -14.11 22.22
N LEU A 223 3.27 -13.22 22.02
CA LEU A 223 2.62 -12.97 20.72
C LEU A 223 3.22 -11.79 19.94
N GLY A 224 4.31 -11.21 20.43
CA GLY A 224 5.00 -10.09 19.78
C GLY A 224 4.21 -8.77 19.75
N PHE A 225 3.34 -8.54 20.73
CA PHE A 225 2.68 -7.25 20.94
C PHE A 225 3.47 -6.35 21.89
N SER A 226 3.44 -5.04 21.64
CA SER A 226 4.12 -4.04 22.48
C SER A 226 3.36 -3.69 23.76
N SER A 227 2.06 -3.93 23.82
CA SER A 227 1.20 -3.57 24.94
C SER A 227 -0.06 -4.45 25.00
N ILE A 228 -0.82 -4.29 26.10
CA ILE A 228 -2.12 -4.94 26.30
C ILE A 228 -3.24 -3.90 26.15
N SER A 229 -4.43 -4.33 25.75
CA SER A 229 -5.62 -3.47 25.68
C SER A 229 -6.02 -2.98 27.07
N ALA A 230 -6.42 -1.72 27.16
CA ALA A 230 -6.78 -1.05 28.41
C ALA A 230 -8.19 -1.40 28.91
N ASN A 231 -9.09 -1.77 27.99
CA ASN A 231 -10.48 -2.09 28.30
C ASN A 231 -10.91 -3.33 27.52
N SER A 232 -11.48 -4.33 28.18
CA SER A 232 -11.85 -5.60 27.56
C SER A 232 -13.08 -5.52 26.67
N LEU A 233 -14.02 -4.61 26.99
CA LEU A 233 -15.23 -4.42 26.19
C LEU A 233 -14.91 -3.76 24.84
N ASP A 234 -14.04 -2.75 24.85
CA ASP A 234 -13.51 -2.08 23.65
C ASP A 234 -12.67 -3.06 22.82
N ALA A 235 -11.76 -3.78 23.46
CA ALA A 235 -10.77 -4.65 22.80
C ALA A 235 -11.35 -5.72 21.89
N VAL A 236 -12.56 -6.25 22.21
CA VAL A 236 -13.20 -7.30 21.41
C VAL A 236 -14.00 -6.75 20.22
N SER A 237 -14.24 -5.44 20.16
CA SER A 237 -15.03 -4.79 19.12
C SER A 237 -14.25 -3.77 18.27
N ASP A 238 -13.11 -3.29 18.75
CA ASP A 238 -12.28 -2.32 18.02
C ASP A 238 -11.81 -2.86 16.67
N ARG A 239 -12.04 -2.06 15.63
CA ARG A 239 -11.55 -2.29 14.27
C ARG A 239 -10.90 -1.02 13.67
N ASP A 240 -10.57 -0.04 14.48
CA ASP A 240 -9.93 1.20 14.03
C ASP A 240 -8.62 0.91 13.31
N PHE A 241 -7.82 -0.03 13.83
CA PHE A 241 -6.57 -0.47 13.19
C PHE A 241 -6.79 -1.04 11.78
N THR A 242 -7.93 -1.70 11.53
CA THR A 242 -8.30 -2.25 10.22
C THR A 242 -8.72 -1.13 9.28
N LEU A 243 -9.52 -0.17 9.75
CA LEU A 243 -9.90 1.03 9.00
C LEU A 243 -8.68 1.87 8.63
N GLU A 244 -7.76 2.09 9.55
CA GLU A 244 -6.52 2.82 9.29
C GLU A 244 -5.64 2.09 8.26
N TYR A 245 -5.56 0.76 8.32
CA TYR A 245 -4.81 -0.02 7.33
C TYR A 245 -5.48 0.03 5.95
N LEU A 246 -6.79 -0.14 5.85
CA LEU A 246 -7.54 0.01 4.60
C LEU A 246 -7.44 1.44 4.02
N PHE A 247 -7.40 2.46 4.87
CA PHE A 247 -7.16 3.84 4.45
C PHE A 247 -5.74 4.00 3.88
N ALA A 248 -4.72 3.41 4.53
CA ALA A 248 -3.35 3.43 4.03
C ALA A 248 -3.26 2.75 2.65
N LEU A 249 -3.88 1.56 2.49
CA LEU A 249 -3.96 0.87 1.20
C LEU A 249 -4.72 1.68 0.13
N SER A 250 -5.78 2.37 0.52
CA SER A 250 -6.54 3.24 -0.39
C SER A 250 -5.71 4.42 -0.89
N THR A 251 -4.90 5.02 0.00
CA THR A 251 -4.00 6.11 -0.37
C THR A 251 -2.87 5.62 -1.29
N LEU A 252 -2.27 4.47 -0.99
CA LEU A 252 -1.30 3.80 -1.84
C LEU A 252 -1.87 3.51 -3.24
N ALA A 253 -3.09 2.96 -3.30
CA ALA A 253 -3.76 2.68 -4.56
C ALA A 253 -4.04 3.95 -5.38
N MET A 254 -4.36 5.07 -4.73
CA MET A 254 -4.50 6.38 -5.39
C MET A 254 -3.18 6.84 -6.01
N HIS A 255 -2.05 6.72 -5.31
CA HIS A 255 -0.74 7.09 -5.85
C HIS A 255 -0.32 6.17 -7.00
N LEU A 256 -0.57 4.85 -6.88
CA LEU A 256 -0.36 3.90 -7.98
C LEU A 256 -1.22 4.25 -9.21
N SER A 257 -2.47 4.63 -9.00
CA SER A 257 -3.37 5.05 -10.10
C SER A 257 -2.88 6.31 -10.80
N ARG A 258 -2.31 7.27 -10.07
CA ARG A 258 -1.71 8.49 -10.67
C ARG A 258 -0.46 8.16 -11.49
N LEU A 259 0.43 7.32 -10.96
CA LEU A 259 1.58 6.84 -11.71
C LEU A 259 1.13 6.09 -12.99
N ALA A 260 0.12 5.24 -12.85
CA ALA A 260 -0.44 4.49 -13.97
C ALA A 260 -1.03 5.41 -15.06
N GLU A 261 -1.72 6.49 -14.67
CA GLU A 261 -2.26 7.48 -15.62
C GLU A 261 -1.14 8.11 -16.45
N ASP A 262 -0.07 8.57 -15.78
CA ASP A 262 1.08 9.15 -16.47
C ASP A 262 1.72 8.14 -17.44
N PHE A 263 1.88 6.87 -17.04
CA PHE A 263 2.43 5.84 -17.93
C PHE A 263 1.53 5.52 -19.12
N VAL A 264 0.21 5.47 -18.94
CA VAL A 264 -0.75 5.27 -20.03
C VAL A 264 -0.64 6.41 -21.06
N LEU A 265 -0.57 7.66 -20.59
CA LEU A 265 -0.37 8.82 -21.44
C LEU A 265 0.99 8.77 -22.16
N PHE A 266 2.07 8.53 -21.40
CA PHE A 266 3.45 8.55 -21.94
C PHE A 266 3.73 7.42 -22.90
N ALA A 267 3.02 6.29 -22.79
CA ALA A 267 3.13 5.16 -23.73
C ALA A 267 2.31 5.38 -25.01
N SER A 268 1.40 6.36 -25.05
CA SER A 268 0.59 6.63 -26.24
C SER A 268 1.46 7.13 -27.42
N PRO A 269 1.03 6.90 -28.69
CA PRO A 269 1.75 7.40 -29.86
C PRO A 269 1.94 8.92 -29.87
N GLU A 270 1.01 9.66 -29.29
CA GLU A 270 1.01 11.13 -29.22
C GLU A 270 2.17 11.64 -28.36
N PHE A 271 2.44 10.98 -27.21
CA PHE A 271 3.58 11.31 -26.34
C PHE A 271 4.83 10.53 -26.75
N GLY A 272 4.75 9.21 -26.76
CA GLY A 272 5.85 8.31 -27.09
C GLY A 272 7.07 8.47 -26.19
N PHE A 273 6.88 8.83 -24.92
CA PHE A 273 7.95 9.10 -23.94
C PHE A 273 8.50 7.85 -23.29
N VAL A 274 7.70 6.79 -23.25
CA VAL A 274 8.08 5.50 -22.65
C VAL A 274 7.69 4.35 -23.58
N GLU A 275 8.57 3.37 -23.66
CA GLU A 275 8.28 2.07 -24.26
C GLU A 275 8.08 1.06 -23.13
N LEU A 276 6.91 0.43 -23.15
CA LEU A 276 6.55 -0.57 -22.16
C LEU A 276 7.15 -1.94 -22.53
N PRO A 277 7.53 -2.76 -21.53
CA PRO A 277 8.03 -4.11 -21.80
C PRO A 277 6.92 -5.03 -22.32
N ASP A 278 7.30 -5.98 -23.19
CA ASP A 278 6.35 -6.91 -23.81
C ASP A 278 5.65 -7.79 -22.77
N GLU A 279 6.36 -8.17 -21.72
CA GLU A 279 5.87 -9.03 -20.63
C GLU A 279 4.74 -8.40 -19.83
N PHE A 280 4.57 -7.08 -19.87
CA PHE A 280 3.55 -6.32 -19.16
C PHE A 280 2.59 -5.58 -20.09
N SER A 281 2.54 -6.00 -21.34
CA SER A 281 1.69 -5.42 -22.40
C SER A 281 0.89 -6.52 -23.07
N THR A 282 -0.24 -6.15 -23.70
CA THR A 282 -0.96 -7.08 -24.58
C THR A 282 -1.09 -6.53 -25.99
N GLY A 283 -1.32 -7.42 -26.93
CA GLY A 283 -1.61 -7.06 -28.33
C GLY A 283 -3.11 -7.02 -28.62
N SER A 284 -3.43 -6.90 -29.90
CA SER A 284 -4.79 -7.01 -30.41
C SER A 284 -4.90 -8.19 -31.35
N SER A 285 -5.95 -8.99 -31.21
CA SER A 285 -6.23 -10.09 -32.15
C SER A 285 -6.58 -9.62 -33.56
N LEU A 286 -6.99 -8.34 -33.69
CA LEU A 286 -7.38 -7.73 -34.97
C LEU A 286 -6.29 -6.83 -35.55
N MET A 287 -5.56 -6.11 -34.68
CA MET A 287 -4.62 -5.05 -35.07
C MET A 287 -3.19 -5.46 -34.68
N PRO A 288 -2.38 -6.00 -35.60
CA PRO A 288 -1.07 -6.60 -35.27
C PRO A 288 -0.02 -5.57 -34.76
N GLN A 289 -0.22 -4.28 -35.05
CA GLN A 289 0.67 -3.21 -34.62
C GLN A 289 0.37 -2.68 -33.20
N LYS A 290 -0.74 -3.12 -32.60
CA LYS A 290 -1.21 -2.54 -31.33
C LYS A 290 -0.52 -3.19 -30.13
N LYS A 291 0.01 -2.36 -29.24
CA LYS A 291 0.57 -2.73 -27.93
C LYS A 291 -0.11 -1.91 -26.84
N ASN A 292 -0.80 -2.57 -25.93
CA ASN A 292 -1.64 -1.94 -24.93
C ASN A 292 -0.91 -1.82 -23.58
N PRO A 293 -1.13 -0.74 -22.81
CA PRO A 293 -0.55 -0.56 -21.47
C PRO A 293 -1.35 -1.25 -20.35
N ASP A 294 -1.79 -2.51 -20.58
CA ASP A 294 -2.78 -3.19 -19.74
C ASP A 294 -2.39 -3.28 -18.26
N ALA A 295 -1.10 -3.45 -17.96
CA ALA A 295 -0.62 -3.48 -16.57
C ALA A 295 -1.02 -2.19 -15.84
N TRP A 296 -0.77 -1.04 -16.46
CA TRP A 296 -1.09 0.26 -15.87
C TRP A 296 -2.59 0.55 -15.85
N GLU A 297 -3.31 0.18 -16.90
CA GLU A 297 -4.77 0.32 -16.94
C GLU A 297 -5.45 -0.51 -15.85
N LEU A 298 -4.99 -1.75 -15.62
CA LEU A 298 -5.52 -2.60 -14.55
C LEU A 298 -5.17 -2.08 -13.15
N ILE A 299 -3.98 -1.53 -12.93
CA ILE A 299 -3.63 -0.86 -11.68
C ILE A 299 -4.61 0.29 -11.42
N ARG A 300 -4.84 1.15 -12.41
CA ARG A 300 -5.80 2.26 -12.33
C ARG A 300 -7.22 1.76 -12.04
N GLY A 301 -7.68 0.72 -12.75
CA GLY A 301 -9.03 0.17 -12.59
C GLY A 301 -9.28 -0.53 -11.26
N LYS A 302 -8.29 -1.29 -10.75
CA LYS A 302 -8.40 -2.05 -9.49
C LYS A 302 -8.45 -1.17 -8.23
N THR A 303 -8.02 0.08 -8.31
CA THR A 303 -8.08 1.06 -7.21
C THR A 303 -9.49 1.15 -6.61
N GLY A 304 -10.53 1.09 -7.46
CA GLY A 304 -11.93 1.14 -7.01
C GLY A 304 -12.34 0.01 -6.06
N ARG A 305 -11.73 -1.18 -6.19
CA ARG A 305 -12.02 -2.31 -5.28
C ARG A 305 -11.51 -2.03 -3.87
N ILE A 306 -10.32 -1.44 -3.74
CA ILE A 306 -9.73 -1.11 -2.44
C ILE A 306 -10.56 -0.03 -1.74
N TYR A 307 -11.02 0.99 -2.48
CA TYR A 307 -11.94 2.00 -1.96
C TYR A 307 -13.27 1.39 -1.50
N GLY A 308 -13.81 0.44 -2.29
CA GLY A 308 -15.01 -0.28 -1.94
C GLY A 308 -14.86 -1.05 -0.61
N SER A 309 -13.73 -1.71 -0.38
CA SER A 309 -13.44 -2.44 0.86
C SER A 309 -13.39 -1.52 2.08
N LEU A 310 -12.73 -0.36 1.97
CA LEU A 310 -12.71 0.64 3.05
C LEU A 310 -14.12 1.14 3.37
N MET A 311 -14.90 1.48 2.35
CA MET A 311 -16.26 1.97 2.52
C MET A 311 -17.18 0.90 3.12
N ALA A 312 -17.05 -0.36 2.68
CA ALA A 312 -17.82 -1.48 3.21
C ALA A 312 -17.59 -1.64 4.73
N LEU A 313 -16.33 -1.58 5.18
CA LEU A 313 -16.04 -1.70 6.61
C LEU A 313 -16.56 -0.50 7.41
N PHE A 314 -16.47 0.74 6.92
CA PHE A 314 -17.11 1.89 7.57
C PHE A 314 -18.62 1.69 7.72
N VAL A 315 -19.27 1.16 6.70
CA VAL A 315 -20.72 0.88 6.73
C VAL A 315 -21.04 -0.24 7.72
N THR A 316 -20.22 -1.27 7.79
CA THR A 316 -20.37 -2.35 8.78
C THR A 316 -20.25 -1.83 10.21
N MET A 317 -19.22 -1.03 10.48
CA MET A 317 -18.92 -0.54 11.84
C MET A 317 -19.92 0.49 12.35
N LYS A 318 -20.48 1.33 11.48
CA LYS A 318 -21.41 2.38 11.91
C LYS A 318 -22.66 1.80 12.59
N GLY A 319 -23.01 2.32 13.74
CA GLY A 319 -24.28 1.98 14.40
C GLY A 319 -24.30 0.60 15.09
N LEU A 320 -23.18 -0.12 15.17
CA LEU A 320 -23.10 -1.32 15.98
C LEU A 320 -23.22 -0.98 17.48
N PRO A 321 -23.93 -1.78 18.27
CA PRO A 321 -23.88 -1.69 19.72
C PRO A 321 -22.46 -1.96 20.24
N SER A 322 -22.19 -1.55 21.47
CA SER A 322 -20.92 -1.85 22.16
C SER A 322 -20.64 -3.34 22.22
N SER A 323 -19.36 -3.71 22.27
CA SER A 323 -18.89 -5.10 22.29
C SER A 323 -19.01 -5.80 20.92
N TYR A 324 -18.71 -7.10 20.88
CA TYR A 324 -18.73 -7.89 19.66
C TYR A 324 -20.16 -8.12 19.14
N GLN A 325 -20.33 -7.89 17.83
CA GLN A 325 -21.53 -8.23 17.06
C GLN A 325 -21.12 -9.13 15.89
N ARG A 326 -22.00 -10.02 15.43
CA ARG A 326 -21.70 -10.94 14.32
C ARG A 326 -21.37 -10.21 13.00
N ASP A 327 -21.83 -9.00 12.82
CA ASP A 327 -21.49 -8.09 11.71
C ASP A 327 -19.96 -7.93 11.55
N LEU A 328 -19.20 -8.01 12.63
CA LEU A 328 -17.74 -7.93 12.61
C LEU A 328 -17.06 -9.11 11.88
N GLN A 329 -17.80 -10.15 11.49
CA GLN A 329 -17.29 -11.20 10.62
C GLN A 329 -16.96 -10.68 9.22
N GLU A 330 -17.68 -9.63 8.77
CA GLU A 330 -17.51 -9.00 7.46
C GLU A 330 -16.24 -8.15 7.34
N ASP A 331 -15.49 -7.97 8.42
CA ASP A 331 -14.24 -7.19 8.43
C ASP A 331 -13.12 -7.88 7.63
N LYS A 332 -13.10 -9.23 7.60
CA LYS A 332 -11.97 -10.02 7.09
C LYS A 332 -11.91 -10.07 5.57
N GLU A 333 -13.01 -10.41 4.89
CA GLU A 333 -13.01 -10.52 3.42
C GLU A 333 -12.62 -9.21 2.76
N ASN A 334 -13.20 -8.10 3.26
CA ASN A 334 -12.88 -6.76 2.76
C ASN A 334 -11.40 -6.43 2.89
N LEU A 335 -10.80 -6.73 4.05
CA LEU A 335 -9.38 -6.47 4.29
C LEU A 335 -8.48 -7.40 3.46
N PHE A 336 -8.78 -8.70 3.43
CA PHE A 336 -7.99 -9.67 2.67
C PHE A 336 -7.97 -9.34 1.18
N GLN A 337 -9.12 -9.02 0.60
CA GLN A 337 -9.21 -8.62 -0.80
C GLN A 337 -8.46 -7.32 -1.10
N ALA A 338 -8.58 -6.31 -0.22
CA ALA A 338 -7.87 -5.06 -0.38
C ALA A 338 -6.35 -5.23 -0.30
N HIS A 339 -5.88 -6.03 0.67
CA HIS A 339 -4.47 -6.36 0.83
C HIS A 339 -3.91 -7.07 -0.40
N ASP A 340 -4.56 -8.15 -0.86
CA ASP A 340 -4.12 -8.93 -2.02
C ASP A 340 -4.07 -8.07 -3.29
N GLN A 341 -5.07 -7.23 -3.50
CA GLN A 341 -5.08 -6.32 -4.65
C GLN A 341 -3.97 -5.27 -4.55
N ALA A 342 -3.77 -4.65 -3.39
CA ALA A 342 -2.73 -3.65 -3.20
C ALA A 342 -1.33 -4.26 -3.40
N LEU A 343 -1.08 -5.43 -2.81
CA LEU A 343 0.19 -6.14 -2.94
C LEU A 343 0.50 -6.48 -4.40
N ALA A 344 -0.46 -7.05 -5.11
CA ALA A 344 -0.33 -7.37 -6.53
C ALA A 344 -0.09 -6.12 -7.39
N MET A 345 -0.82 -5.02 -7.11
CA MET A 345 -0.64 -3.75 -7.84
C MET A 345 0.76 -3.17 -7.65
N VAL A 346 1.30 -3.18 -6.43
CA VAL A 346 2.66 -2.68 -6.13
C VAL A 346 3.71 -3.53 -6.85
N HIS A 347 3.60 -4.85 -6.79
CA HIS A 347 4.54 -5.76 -7.46
C HIS A 347 4.54 -5.57 -8.98
N ILE A 348 3.37 -5.47 -9.59
CA ILE A 348 3.25 -5.23 -11.05
C ILE A 348 3.79 -3.83 -11.40
N ALA A 349 3.50 -2.81 -10.61
CA ALA A 349 4.04 -1.47 -10.83
C ALA A 349 5.58 -1.46 -10.77
N ALA A 350 6.17 -2.09 -9.76
CA ALA A 350 7.62 -2.18 -9.59
C ALA A 350 8.28 -2.89 -10.77
N ALA A 351 7.76 -4.06 -11.16
CA ALA A 351 8.31 -4.86 -12.25
C ALA A 351 8.17 -4.16 -13.61
N THR A 352 7.00 -3.59 -13.89
CA THR A 352 6.74 -2.86 -15.14
C THR A 352 7.63 -1.63 -15.25
N LEU A 353 7.76 -0.84 -14.16
CA LEU A 353 8.62 0.34 -14.12
C LEU A 353 10.09 -0.03 -14.33
N ALA A 354 10.59 -1.07 -13.65
CA ALA A 354 11.98 -1.50 -13.75
C ALA A 354 12.37 -1.90 -15.19
N ALA A 355 11.45 -2.55 -15.91
CA ALA A 355 11.65 -3.03 -17.27
C ALA A 355 11.31 -1.99 -18.36
N SER A 356 10.66 -0.87 -18.01
CA SER A 356 10.29 0.19 -18.96
C SER A 356 11.50 0.95 -19.48
N GLN A 357 11.43 1.41 -20.74
CA GLN A 357 12.49 2.20 -21.38
C GLN A 357 11.97 3.60 -21.72
N PHE A 358 12.59 4.62 -21.14
CA PHE A 358 12.26 5.99 -21.47
C PHE A 358 12.96 6.42 -22.76
N ARG A 359 12.21 7.09 -23.64
CA ARG A 359 12.67 7.55 -24.96
C ARG A 359 13.28 8.94 -24.82
N GLU A 360 14.60 9.00 -24.53
CA GLU A 360 15.33 10.26 -24.35
C GLU A 360 15.19 11.20 -25.55
N ASP A 361 15.22 10.66 -26.78
CA ASP A 361 15.05 11.42 -28.01
C ASP A 361 13.71 12.17 -28.06
N ARG A 362 12.62 11.49 -27.69
CA ARG A 362 11.26 12.06 -27.65
C ARG A 362 11.09 13.08 -26.53
N LEU A 363 11.54 12.72 -25.32
CA LEU A 363 11.49 13.59 -24.16
C LEU A 363 12.27 14.89 -24.39
N ARG A 364 13.49 14.78 -24.92
CA ARG A 364 14.34 15.92 -25.22
C ARG A 364 13.75 16.78 -26.34
N ALA A 365 13.21 16.18 -27.39
CA ALA A 365 12.54 16.91 -28.46
C ALA A 365 11.34 17.71 -27.92
N ALA A 366 10.50 17.11 -27.10
CA ALA A 366 9.36 17.79 -26.47
C ALA A 366 9.81 18.91 -25.50
N ALA A 367 10.92 18.70 -24.76
CA ALA A 367 11.51 19.71 -23.87
C ALA A 367 12.14 20.90 -24.62
N GLN A 368 12.33 20.82 -25.93
CA GLN A 368 12.79 21.94 -26.75
C GLN A 368 11.68 22.95 -27.10
N ASP A 369 10.43 22.68 -26.75
CA ASP A 369 9.34 23.63 -26.98
C ASP A 369 9.70 25.02 -26.41
N PRO A 370 9.77 26.06 -27.26
CA PRO A 370 10.13 27.41 -26.82
C PRO A 370 9.19 27.98 -25.73
N ALA A 371 7.96 27.51 -25.66
CA ALA A 371 7.00 27.96 -24.63
C ALA A 371 7.47 27.62 -23.20
N LEU A 372 8.21 26.51 -23.04
CA LEU A 372 8.71 26.06 -21.74
C LEU A 372 9.71 27.04 -21.07
N VAL A 373 10.35 27.91 -21.85
CA VAL A 373 11.32 28.88 -21.33
C VAL A 373 10.79 30.33 -21.32
N ALA A 374 9.48 30.50 -21.53
CA ALA A 374 8.86 31.84 -21.48
C ALA A 374 9.04 32.52 -20.11
N THR A 375 8.98 31.74 -19.02
CA THR A 375 9.24 32.26 -17.66
C THR A 375 10.67 32.77 -17.52
N GLU A 376 11.65 32.18 -18.21
CA GLU A 376 13.05 32.64 -18.18
C GLU A 376 13.21 34.08 -18.69
N LEU A 377 12.36 34.49 -19.65
CA LEU A 377 12.32 35.84 -20.16
C LEU A 377 11.88 36.84 -19.05
N ALA A 378 10.86 36.47 -18.27
CA ALA A 378 10.40 37.31 -17.15
C ALA A 378 11.45 37.36 -16.04
N ASP A 379 12.00 36.21 -15.67
CA ASP A 379 13.05 36.10 -14.66
C ASP A 379 14.30 36.90 -15.08
N TYR A 380 14.65 36.88 -16.36
CA TYR A 380 15.75 37.69 -16.90
C TYR A 380 15.53 39.20 -16.65
N LEU A 381 14.37 39.72 -16.99
CA LEU A 381 14.01 41.12 -16.75
C LEU A 381 14.08 41.50 -15.25
N VAL A 382 13.61 40.60 -14.39
CA VAL A 382 13.65 40.79 -12.93
C VAL A 382 15.09 40.89 -12.41
N THR A 383 16.04 40.14 -12.97
CA THR A 383 17.46 40.24 -12.57
C THR A 383 18.07 41.62 -12.88
N PHE A 384 17.46 42.40 -13.78
CA PHE A 384 17.84 43.74 -14.11
C PHE A 384 16.95 44.80 -13.42
N GLY A 385 16.17 44.40 -12.40
CA GLY A 385 15.40 45.34 -11.56
C GLY A 385 13.98 45.64 -12.08
N VAL A 386 13.53 45.00 -13.16
CA VAL A 386 12.15 45.18 -13.63
C VAL A 386 11.19 44.44 -12.66
N PRO A 387 10.15 45.10 -12.13
CA PRO A 387 9.17 44.44 -11.28
C PRO A 387 8.52 43.27 -11.99
N PHE A 388 8.29 42.13 -11.27
CA PHE A 388 7.79 40.90 -11.88
C PHE A 388 6.49 41.08 -12.69
N ARG A 389 5.53 41.88 -12.20
CA ARG A 389 4.27 42.14 -12.93
C ARG A 389 4.52 42.81 -14.28
N GLU A 390 5.41 43.80 -14.30
CA GLU A 390 5.81 44.50 -15.53
C GLU A 390 6.59 43.56 -16.46
N ALA A 391 7.51 42.75 -15.93
CA ALA A 391 8.19 41.70 -16.67
C ALA A 391 7.23 40.73 -17.33
N HIS A 392 6.21 40.26 -16.60
CA HIS A 392 5.19 39.37 -17.11
C HIS A 392 4.36 40.01 -18.24
N GLU A 393 3.99 41.28 -18.13
CA GLU A 393 3.31 42.02 -19.21
C GLU A 393 4.17 42.17 -20.46
N ILE A 394 5.46 42.47 -20.29
CA ILE A 394 6.42 42.53 -21.40
C ILE A 394 6.50 41.19 -22.10
N VAL A 395 6.66 40.10 -21.36
CA VAL A 395 6.72 38.73 -21.92
C VAL A 395 5.43 38.40 -22.65
N GLY A 396 4.27 38.74 -22.12
CA GLY A 396 2.98 38.54 -22.79
C GLY A 396 2.89 39.28 -24.14
N LYS A 397 3.44 40.48 -24.23
CA LYS A 397 3.53 41.24 -25.49
C LYS A 397 4.51 40.58 -26.47
N VAL A 398 5.68 40.13 -26.01
CA VAL A 398 6.66 39.40 -26.81
C VAL A 398 6.06 38.13 -27.38
N LEU A 399 5.40 37.31 -26.57
CA LEU A 399 4.75 36.06 -27.03
C LEU A 399 3.66 36.29 -28.08
N ARG A 400 2.87 37.36 -27.90
CA ARG A 400 1.85 37.78 -28.89
C ARG A 400 2.48 38.19 -30.21
N ALA A 401 3.55 38.99 -30.18
CA ALA A 401 4.26 39.43 -31.37
C ALA A 401 4.94 38.25 -32.10
N ALA A 402 5.58 37.36 -31.34
CA ALA A 402 6.18 36.14 -31.87
C ALA A 402 5.14 35.30 -32.59
N GLY A 403 3.94 35.07 -31.98
CA GLY A 403 2.84 34.36 -32.61
C GLY A 403 2.31 35.01 -33.90
N GLN A 404 2.22 36.33 -33.93
CA GLN A 404 1.82 37.10 -35.11
C GLN A 404 2.85 36.99 -36.26
N GLU A 405 4.15 36.89 -35.90
CA GLU A 405 5.24 36.73 -36.89
C GLU A 405 5.47 35.29 -37.28
N GLY A 406 4.72 34.33 -36.74
CA GLY A 406 4.91 32.91 -36.96
C GLY A 406 6.26 32.37 -36.43
N LYS A 407 6.84 33.03 -35.43
CA LYS A 407 8.14 32.71 -34.84
C LYS A 407 8.01 32.26 -33.39
N SER A 408 8.96 31.48 -32.96
CA SER A 408 9.18 31.27 -31.53
C SER A 408 9.92 32.44 -30.87
N ILE A 409 9.86 32.53 -29.54
CA ILE A 409 10.63 33.56 -28.79
C ILE A 409 12.14 33.47 -29.01
N ARG A 410 12.67 32.27 -29.30
CA ARG A 410 14.09 32.04 -29.58
C ARG A 410 14.52 32.52 -30.97
N GLU A 411 13.59 32.63 -31.91
CA GLU A 411 13.83 33.09 -33.28
C GLU A 411 13.66 34.59 -33.45
N MET A 412 13.20 35.30 -32.41
CA MET A 412 13.10 36.76 -32.43
C MET A 412 14.52 37.39 -32.34
N SER A 413 14.78 38.35 -33.21
CA SER A 413 16.04 39.07 -33.10
C SER A 413 16.14 39.93 -31.86
N ILE A 414 17.36 40.16 -31.39
CA ILE A 414 17.59 40.98 -30.18
C ILE A 414 17.07 42.42 -30.39
N GLU A 415 17.20 42.97 -31.60
CA GLU A 415 16.67 44.28 -31.97
C GLU A 415 15.16 44.33 -31.81
N ARG A 416 14.47 43.26 -32.26
CA ARG A 416 13.02 43.19 -32.09
C ARG A 416 12.59 43.03 -30.63
N LEU A 417 13.33 42.27 -29.84
CA LEU A 417 13.06 42.11 -28.41
C LEU A 417 13.29 43.43 -27.65
N LYS A 418 14.30 44.23 -28.03
CA LYS A 418 14.55 45.53 -27.44
C LYS A 418 13.42 46.55 -27.63
N GLU A 419 12.56 46.38 -28.60
CA GLU A 419 11.37 47.23 -28.74
C GLU A 419 10.36 47.04 -27.60
N PHE A 420 10.39 45.90 -26.92
CA PHE A 420 9.56 45.61 -25.76
C PHE A 420 10.25 45.98 -24.45
N SER A 421 11.57 45.83 -24.38
CA SER A 421 12.37 46.29 -23.24
C SER A 421 13.83 46.50 -23.64
N PRO A 422 14.40 47.68 -23.36
CA PRO A 422 15.80 47.95 -23.67
C PRO A 422 16.81 47.12 -22.88
N VAL A 423 16.34 46.41 -21.84
CA VAL A 423 17.13 45.53 -20.98
C VAL A 423 17.58 44.27 -21.71
N PHE A 424 16.84 43.82 -22.74
CA PHE A 424 17.24 42.65 -23.50
C PHE A 424 18.55 42.87 -24.24
N ASP A 425 19.50 41.96 -24.02
CA ASP A 425 20.81 41.97 -24.64
C ASP A 425 21.23 40.63 -25.21
N ARG A 426 22.47 40.49 -25.69
CA ARG A 426 22.99 39.27 -26.30
C ARG A 426 23.06 38.07 -25.34
N ASN A 427 23.10 38.30 -24.02
CA ASN A 427 23.16 37.24 -23.03
C ASN A 427 21.81 36.52 -22.88
N LEU A 428 20.72 37.14 -23.32
CA LEU A 428 19.40 36.57 -23.31
C LEU A 428 19.34 35.23 -24.06
N ALA A 429 20.03 35.09 -25.19
CA ALA A 429 20.07 33.84 -25.95
C ALA A 429 20.56 32.64 -25.12
N THR A 430 21.56 32.89 -24.24
CA THR A 430 22.07 31.88 -23.29
C THR A 430 21.05 31.60 -22.18
N ALA A 431 20.37 32.62 -21.67
CA ALA A 431 19.37 32.47 -20.62
C ALA A 431 18.16 31.63 -21.08
N LEU A 432 17.82 31.66 -22.37
CA LEU A 432 16.70 30.92 -22.96
C LEU A 432 17.05 29.49 -23.40
N THR A 433 18.24 28.99 -23.08
CA THR A 433 18.57 27.58 -23.35
C THR A 433 17.86 26.66 -22.35
N LEU A 434 17.57 25.43 -22.79
CA LEU A 434 16.99 24.38 -21.94
C LEU A 434 17.89 24.12 -20.72
N GLU A 435 19.20 24.04 -20.95
CA GLU A 435 20.22 23.78 -19.94
C GLU A 435 20.26 24.89 -18.88
N SER A 436 20.17 26.16 -19.30
CA SER A 436 20.12 27.31 -18.40
C SER A 436 18.85 27.31 -17.56
N ALA A 437 17.70 27.02 -18.20
CA ALA A 437 16.42 26.96 -17.50
C ALA A 437 16.41 25.89 -16.40
N LEU A 438 16.95 24.70 -16.68
CA LEU A 438 17.13 23.65 -15.69
C LEU A 438 18.10 24.03 -14.59
N ALA A 439 19.29 24.56 -14.93
CA ALA A 439 20.34 24.88 -13.99
C ALA A 439 19.94 25.95 -12.96
N ARG A 440 19.06 26.87 -13.32
CA ARG A 440 18.59 27.97 -12.43
C ARG A 440 17.67 27.44 -11.30
N ARG A 441 17.08 26.27 -11.40
CA ARG A 441 16.21 25.67 -10.37
C ARG A 441 17.04 24.88 -9.35
N SER A 442 18.06 25.51 -8.74
CA SER A 442 19.10 24.87 -7.92
C SER A 442 18.78 24.77 -6.43
N LEU A 443 17.68 25.36 -5.97
CA LEU A 443 17.25 25.24 -4.58
C LEU A 443 16.90 23.78 -4.23
N PRO A 444 17.02 23.38 -2.96
CA PRO A 444 16.56 22.06 -2.52
C PRO A 444 15.14 21.79 -2.97
N GLY A 445 14.90 20.61 -3.56
CA GLY A 445 13.60 20.26 -4.15
C GLY A 445 13.40 20.78 -5.58
N GLY A 446 14.36 21.51 -6.14
CA GLY A 446 14.33 21.97 -7.54
C GLY A 446 14.82 20.91 -8.53
N THR A 447 14.61 21.19 -9.83
CA THR A 447 14.94 20.25 -10.92
C THR A 447 16.36 20.41 -11.48
N ALA A 448 17.21 21.30 -10.95
CA ALA A 448 18.59 21.42 -11.42
C ALA A 448 19.35 20.09 -11.21
N PRO A 449 20.29 19.72 -12.13
CA PRO A 449 20.99 18.45 -12.05
C PRO A 449 21.60 18.15 -10.67
N GLY A 450 22.26 19.15 -10.04
CA GLY A 450 22.84 18.98 -8.71
C GLY A 450 21.82 18.80 -7.60
N ALA A 451 20.67 19.49 -7.68
CA ALA A 451 19.58 19.35 -6.70
C ALA A 451 18.93 17.97 -6.80
N VAL A 452 18.68 17.49 -8.04
CA VAL A 452 18.12 16.15 -8.28
C VAL A 452 19.07 15.05 -7.85
N GLN A 453 20.37 15.18 -8.10
CA GLN A 453 21.36 14.22 -7.65
C GLN A 453 21.39 14.11 -6.12
N SER A 454 21.34 15.25 -5.42
CA SER A 454 21.25 15.27 -3.95
C SER A 454 19.96 14.65 -3.44
N ALA A 455 18.83 14.93 -4.10
CA ALA A 455 17.53 14.34 -3.76
C ALA A 455 17.53 12.82 -3.95
N LEU A 456 18.12 12.29 -5.02
CA LEU A 456 18.27 10.85 -5.26
C LEU A 456 19.11 10.17 -4.17
N GLN A 457 20.22 10.79 -3.77
CA GLN A 457 21.05 10.25 -2.69
C GLN A 457 20.29 10.19 -1.37
N GLU A 458 19.57 11.24 -1.03
CA GLU A 458 18.75 11.29 0.18
C GLU A 458 17.58 10.28 0.11
N PHE A 459 16.95 10.13 -1.04
CA PHE A 459 15.91 9.13 -1.27
C PHE A 459 16.45 7.70 -1.04
N LYS A 460 17.60 7.36 -1.61
CA LYS A 460 18.28 6.07 -1.39
C LYS A 460 18.64 5.83 0.08
N ARG A 461 19.07 6.87 0.80
CA ARG A 461 19.38 6.77 2.22
C ARG A 461 18.13 6.46 3.06
N ARG A 462 17.01 7.11 2.77
CA ARG A 462 15.73 6.85 3.45
C ARG A 462 15.18 5.46 3.13
N LEU A 463 15.33 5.03 1.88
CA LEU A 463 14.95 3.67 1.46
C LEU A 463 15.73 2.60 2.24
N ALA A 464 17.04 2.75 2.41
CA ALA A 464 17.84 1.85 3.23
C ALA A 464 17.39 1.86 4.72
N GLY A 465 16.93 3.00 5.24
CA GLY A 465 16.32 3.10 6.56
C GLY A 465 14.99 2.31 6.64
N LEU A 466 14.14 2.45 5.63
CA LEU A 466 12.88 1.70 5.54
C LEU A 466 13.11 0.18 5.57
N GLU A 467 14.14 -0.31 4.88
CA GLU A 467 14.49 -1.74 4.84
C GLU A 467 15.02 -2.26 6.18
N SER A 468 15.75 -1.44 6.92
CA SER A 468 16.26 -1.83 8.24
C SER A 468 15.14 -1.97 9.30
N ASP A 469 13.99 -1.36 9.06
CA ASP A 469 12.81 -1.39 9.95
C ASP A 469 11.81 -2.52 9.59
N LEU A 470 12.10 -3.35 8.58
CA LEU A 470 11.26 -4.45 8.10
C LEU A 470 11.60 -5.79 8.74
#